data_d481e9abdcd69c1daf658e6a77386c89
#
_entry.id   d481e9abdcd69c1daf658e6a77386c89
#
_cell.length_a   1.000
_cell.length_b   1.000
_cell.length_c   1.000
_cell.angle_alpha   90.00
_cell.angle_beta   90.00
_cell.angle_gamma   90.00
#
_symmetry.space_group_name_H-M   'P 1'
#
loop_
_entity.id
_entity.type
_entity.pdbx_description
1 polymer ?
#
loop_
_entity_poly.entity_id
_entity_poly.type
_entity_poly.pdbx_seq_one_letter_code
_entity_poly.pdbx_strand_id
1 'polypeptide(L)'
;MGREFEIKLRVPSEETLRRILQDPSVRALAMGEDRQIRMESTYFDTADRLLARRRWTLRRRRENERSVVTVKTPAPGRARGEWETEGEDLGEAIPRLCALGAPAELPELVRGGVVPRCGAQFVRTARTLSLPGGTVAELAADHGILTGGGRQERLVELEVELKEGKEQDVERFCSAICEKYDLVEEPLSKFARASRLAEG
;
A
#
# COMPACT_ATOMS: atom_id res chain seq x y z
N MET A 1 -13.20 -9.06 -7.50
CA MET A 1 -13.15 -8.38 -6.19
C MET A 1 -12.39 -9.30 -5.26
N GLY A 2 -11.09 -9.11 -5.11
CA GLY A 2 -10.23 -9.94 -4.25
C GLY A 2 -10.19 -9.37 -2.84
N ARG A 3 -10.25 -10.25 -1.84
CA ARG A 3 -9.99 -9.88 -0.45
C ARG A 3 -8.46 -9.84 -0.30
N GLU A 4 -7.92 -8.65 -0.17
CA GLU A 4 -6.50 -8.44 0.07
C GLU A 4 -6.19 -8.75 1.55
N PHE A 5 -5.25 -9.66 1.78
CA PHE A 5 -4.69 -9.93 3.11
C PHE A 5 -3.21 -9.57 3.10
N GLU A 6 -2.83 -8.59 3.91
CA GLU A 6 -1.44 -8.16 4.06
C GLU A 6 -1.08 -7.92 5.53
N ILE A 7 0.16 -8.19 5.87
CA ILE A 7 0.78 -7.82 7.16
C ILE A 7 1.89 -6.83 6.86
N LYS A 8 1.87 -5.70 7.59
CA LYS A 8 2.89 -4.66 7.50
C LYS A 8 3.73 -4.65 8.76
N LEU A 9 5.04 -4.58 8.58
CA LEU A 9 6.02 -4.57 9.66
C LEU A 9 6.82 -3.28 9.58
N ARG A 10 6.92 -2.56 10.70
CA ARG A 10 7.81 -1.41 10.84
C ARG A 10 9.24 -1.91 10.98
N VAL A 11 10.12 -1.40 10.12
CA VAL A 11 11.54 -1.77 10.12
C VAL A 11 12.36 -0.58 10.61
N PRO A 12 13.29 -0.77 11.57
CA PRO A 12 14.01 0.35 12.19
C PRO A 12 14.96 1.08 11.23
N SER A 13 15.49 0.39 10.22
CA SER A 13 16.44 0.98 9.27
C SER A 13 16.47 0.27 7.92
N GLU A 14 16.95 0.98 6.90
CA GLU A 14 17.22 0.37 5.58
C GLU A 14 18.28 -0.75 5.66
N GLU A 15 19.21 -0.65 6.61
CA GLU A 15 20.20 -1.69 6.86
C GLU A 15 19.50 -2.99 7.31
N THR A 16 18.56 -2.88 8.26
CA THR A 16 17.76 -4.03 8.70
C THR A 16 16.92 -4.59 7.55
N LEU A 17 16.33 -3.71 6.73
CA LEU A 17 15.56 -4.13 5.55
C LEU A 17 16.43 -4.93 4.56
N ARG A 18 17.67 -4.45 4.28
CA ARG A 18 18.64 -5.18 3.45
C ARG A 18 19.03 -6.52 4.05
N ARG A 19 19.25 -6.59 5.37
CA ARG A 19 19.57 -7.84 6.08
C ARG A 19 18.44 -8.86 5.96
N ILE A 20 17.18 -8.43 6.06
CA ILE A 20 16.03 -9.32 5.85
C ILE A 20 16.00 -9.85 4.40
N LEU A 21 16.18 -8.99 3.42
CA LEU A 21 16.21 -9.41 2.00
C LEU A 21 17.36 -10.36 1.67
N GLN A 22 18.48 -10.26 2.39
CA GLN A 22 19.66 -11.14 2.21
C GLN A 22 19.63 -12.38 3.10
N ASP A 23 18.66 -12.48 4.01
CA ASP A 23 18.55 -13.64 4.91
C ASP A 23 18.44 -14.95 4.16
N PRO A 24 19.30 -15.95 4.45
CA PRO A 24 19.25 -17.23 3.76
C PRO A 24 17.89 -17.93 3.82
N SER A 25 17.16 -17.82 4.94
CA SER A 25 15.82 -18.41 5.07
C SER A 25 14.78 -17.71 4.20
N VAL A 26 14.89 -16.39 4.01
CA VAL A 26 14.01 -15.60 3.13
C VAL A 26 14.38 -15.84 1.66
N ARG A 27 15.68 -15.90 1.35
CA ARG A 27 16.17 -16.17 -0.01
C ARG A 27 15.81 -17.57 -0.49
N ALA A 28 15.82 -18.55 0.39
CA ALA A 28 15.45 -19.93 0.05
C ALA A 28 13.97 -20.07 -0.36
N LEU A 29 13.12 -19.12 0.03
CA LEU A 29 11.70 -19.08 -0.35
C LEU A 29 11.44 -18.27 -1.62
N ALA A 30 12.44 -17.56 -2.16
CA ALA A 30 12.28 -16.67 -3.29
C ALA A 30 11.93 -17.42 -4.58
N MET A 31 10.97 -16.91 -5.32
CA MET A 31 10.58 -17.34 -6.67
C MET A 31 10.98 -16.27 -7.68
N GLY A 32 11.99 -16.56 -8.49
CA GLY A 32 12.47 -15.61 -9.49
C GLY A 32 13.33 -14.48 -8.93
N GLU A 33 13.45 -13.40 -9.69
CA GLU A 33 14.28 -12.25 -9.36
C GLU A 33 13.49 -11.16 -8.61
N ASP A 34 14.20 -10.36 -7.81
CA ASP A 34 13.64 -9.18 -7.17
C ASP A 34 13.31 -8.11 -8.22
N ARG A 35 12.20 -7.45 -8.04
CA ARG A 35 11.80 -6.31 -8.89
C ARG A 35 11.95 -5.02 -8.09
N GLN A 36 12.67 -4.06 -8.64
CA GLN A 36 12.74 -2.72 -8.07
C GLN A 36 11.73 -1.80 -8.77
N ILE A 37 10.92 -1.12 -7.98
CA ILE A 37 9.83 -0.26 -8.46
C ILE A 37 9.92 1.08 -7.74
N ARG A 38 10.03 2.17 -8.49
CA ARG A 38 9.88 3.52 -7.93
C ARG A 38 8.40 3.80 -7.78
N MET A 39 8.01 4.14 -6.55
CA MET A 39 6.63 4.39 -6.17
C MET A 39 6.47 5.86 -5.80
N GLU A 40 5.54 6.55 -6.45
CA GLU A 40 5.12 7.89 -6.10
C GLU A 40 3.60 7.90 -5.95
N SER A 41 3.11 8.14 -4.75
CA SER A 41 1.68 8.18 -4.45
C SER A 41 1.27 9.58 -4.03
N THR A 42 0.19 10.08 -4.63
CA THR A 42 -0.49 11.29 -4.18
C THR A 42 -1.90 10.92 -3.77
N TYR A 43 -2.29 11.31 -2.58
CA TYR A 43 -3.63 11.13 -2.03
C TYR A 43 -4.41 12.43 -2.14
N PHE A 44 -5.63 12.32 -2.64
CA PHE A 44 -6.51 13.46 -2.94
C PHE A 44 -7.75 13.44 -2.07
N ASP A 45 -8.25 14.63 -1.77
CA ASP A 45 -9.57 14.82 -1.16
C ASP A 45 -10.16 16.15 -1.65
N THR A 46 -11.45 16.34 -1.45
CA THR A 46 -12.08 17.65 -1.65
C THR A 46 -11.56 18.66 -0.64
N ALA A 47 -11.74 19.95 -0.91
CA ALA A 47 -11.31 21.02 -0.01
C ALA A 47 -11.89 20.85 1.41
N ASP A 48 -13.13 20.41 1.51
CA ASP A 48 -13.88 20.17 2.75
C ASP A 48 -13.81 18.72 3.27
N ARG A 49 -12.90 17.89 2.70
CA ARG A 49 -12.56 16.54 3.18
C ARG A 49 -13.73 15.53 3.11
N LEU A 50 -14.53 15.58 2.06
CA LEU A 50 -15.69 14.70 1.89
C LEU A 50 -15.31 13.21 1.79
N LEU A 51 -14.19 12.89 1.17
CA LEU A 51 -13.71 11.50 1.08
C LEU A 51 -13.24 10.99 2.44
N ALA A 52 -12.43 11.78 3.17
CA ALA A 52 -11.96 11.43 4.51
C ALA A 52 -13.12 11.20 5.49
N ARG A 53 -14.18 12.05 5.47
CA ARG A 53 -15.39 11.87 6.29
C ARG A 53 -16.10 10.54 6.04
N ARG A 54 -16.00 10.00 4.82
CA ARG A 54 -16.53 8.68 4.46
C ARG A 54 -15.52 7.53 4.65
N ARG A 55 -14.32 7.87 5.11
CA ARG A 55 -13.18 6.93 5.18
C ARG A 55 -12.83 6.34 3.81
N TRP A 56 -13.05 7.10 2.76
CA TRP A 56 -12.64 6.77 1.40
C TRP A 56 -11.24 7.33 1.13
N THR A 57 -10.51 6.65 0.26
CA THR A 57 -9.20 7.08 -0.20
C THR A 57 -9.22 7.16 -1.72
N LEU A 58 -8.87 8.32 -2.27
CA LEU A 58 -8.60 8.50 -3.70
C LEU A 58 -7.11 8.73 -3.85
N ARG A 59 -6.43 7.86 -4.61
CA ARG A 59 -4.99 7.86 -4.80
C ARG A 59 -4.66 7.80 -6.28
N ARG A 60 -3.70 8.60 -6.73
CA ARG A 60 -2.93 8.34 -7.94
C ARG A 60 -1.57 7.82 -7.51
N ARG A 61 -1.14 6.69 -8.08
CA ARG A 61 0.15 6.09 -7.83
C ARG A 61 0.89 5.90 -9.15
N ARG A 62 2.11 6.37 -9.20
CA ARG A 62 3.05 6.10 -10.28
C ARG A 62 3.97 4.96 -9.86
N GLU A 63 4.07 3.95 -10.70
CA GLU A 63 4.91 2.76 -10.57
C GLU A 63 5.87 2.75 -11.76
N ASN A 64 7.09 3.27 -11.58
CA ASN A 64 7.98 3.60 -12.70
C ASN A 64 7.26 4.53 -13.69
N GLU A 65 6.99 4.04 -14.92
CA GLU A 65 6.32 4.79 -15.97
C GLU A 65 4.79 4.58 -16.01
N ARG A 66 4.24 3.68 -15.19
CA ARG A 66 2.82 3.36 -15.15
C ARG A 66 2.11 4.16 -14.08
N SER A 67 1.03 4.84 -14.44
CA SER A 67 0.16 5.54 -13.50
C SER A 67 -1.14 4.79 -13.27
N VAL A 68 -1.54 4.66 -12.01
CA VAL A 68 -2.76 3.97 -11.58
C VAL A 68 -3.54 4.86 -10.62
N VAL A 69 -4.82 5.01 -10.89
CA VAL A 69 -5.76 5.68 -9.99
C VAL A 69 -6.57 4.62 -9.25
N THR A 70 -6.60 4.75 -7.93
CA THR A 70 -7.27 3.81 -7.04
C THR A 70 -8.29 4.55 -6.17
N VAL A 71 -9.48 3.96 -6.01
CA VAL A 71 -10.39 4.32 -4.94
C VAL A 71 -10.53 3.14 -3.97
N LYS A 72 -10.42 3.42 -2.66
CA LYS A 72 -10.68 2.44 -1.60
C LYS A 72 -11.80 2.94 -0.71
N THR A 73 -12.72 2.05 -0.34
CA THR A 73 -13.84 2.35 0.55
C THR A 73 -13.92 1.35 1.69
N PRO A 74 -14.54 1.70 2.83
CA PRO A 74 -14.85 0.72 3.87
C PRO A 74 -15.76 -0.38 3.31
N ALA A 75 -15.55 -1.61 3.78
CA ALA A 75 -16.44 -2.74 3.57
C ALA A 75 -16.67 -3.46 4.91
N PRO A 76 -17.68 -4.32 5.04
CA PRO A 76 -17.93 -5.07 6.27
C PRO A 76 -16.71 -5.89 6.71
N GLY A 77 -16.43 -5.89 8.01
CA GLY A 77 -15.25 -6.54 8.59
C GLY A 77 -13.96 -5.77 8.35
N ARG A 78 -12.85 -6.48 8.11
CA ARG A 78 -11.53 -5.91 7.77
C ARG A 78 -11.35 -5.66 6.26
N ALA A 79 -12.31 -6.10 5.45
CA ALA A 79 -12.25 -5.96 4.00
C ALA A 79 -12.39 -4.48 3.58
N ARG A 80 -11.83 -4.15 2.42
CA ARG A 80 -12.03 -2.86 1.75
C ARG A 80 -12.52 -3.11 0.33
N GLY A 81 -13.43 -2.26 -0.14
CA GLY A 81 -13.70 -2.16 -1.56
C GLY A 81 -12.52 -1.46 -2.22
N GLU A 82 -11.98 -2.02 -3.29
CA GLU A 82 -10.88 -1.44 -4.04
C GLU A 82 -11.15 -1.55 -5.54
N TRP A 83 -11.00 -0.43 -6.25
CA TRP A 83 -11.12 -0.34 -7.69
C TRP A 83 -9.92 0.46 -8.22
N GLU A 84 -9.32 -0.06 -9.27
CA GLU A 84 -8.15 0.54 -9.90
C GLU A 84 -8.36 0.67 -11.41
N THR A 85 -7.81 1.72 -11.97
CA THR A 85 -7.71 1.93 -13.41
C THR A 85 -6.40 2.61 -13.77
N GLU A 86 -5.84 2.31 -14.93
CA GLU A 86 -4.70 3.04 -15.46
C GLU A 86 -5.12 4.45 -15.87
N GLY A 87 -4.25 5.41 -15.61
CA GLY A 87 -4.44 6.81 -15.99
C GLY A 87 -3.75 7.78 -15.06
N GLU A 88 -3.49 8.98 -15.55
CA GLU A 88 -2.91 10.09 -14.78
C GLU A 88 -3.97 11.13 -14.40
N ASP A 89 -4.94 11.34 -15.29
CA ASP A 89 -6.01 12.31 -15.08
C ASP A 89 -7.14 11.73 -14.26
N LEU A 90 -7.47 12.38 -13.14
CA LEU A 90 -8.53 11.93 -12.24
C LEU A 90 -9.93 12.09 -12.86
N GLY A 91 -10.12 13.11 -13.69
CA GLY A 91 -11.40 13.36 -14.38
C GLY A 91 -11.76 12.23 -15.33
N GLU A 92 -10.77 11.66 -16.02
CA GLU A 92 -10.97 10.49 -16.89
C GLU A 92 -11.04 9.17 -16.09
N ALA A 93 -10.25 9.06 -15.02
CA ALA A 93 -10.17 7.83 -14.23
C ALA A 93 -11.44 7.57 -13.41
N ILE A 94 -12.04 8.58 -12.82
CA ILE A 94 -13.23 8.45 -11.95
C ILE A 94 -14.42 7.78 -12.67
N PRO A 95 -14.82 8.18 -13.90
CA PRO A 95 -15.86 7.47 -14.63
C PRO A 95 -15.51 6.00 -14.91
N ARG A 96 -14.23 5.70 -15.23
CA ARG A 96 -13.77 4.31 -15.46
C ARG A 96 -13.86 3.48 -14.17
N LEU A 97 -13.47 4.05 -13.02
CA LEU A 97 -13.61 3.37 -11.72
C LEU A 97 -15.09 3.03 -11.42
N CYS A 98 -16.01 3.96 -11.71
CA CYS A 98 -17.43 3.70 -11.55
C CYS A 98 -17.94 2.59 -12.49
N ALA A 99 -17.46 2.55 -13.74
CA ALA A 99 -17.76 1.47 -14.68
C ALA A 99 -17.24 0.10 -14.20
N LEU A 100 -16.15 0.08 -13.39
CA LEU A 100 -15.63 -1.11 -12.74
C LEU A 100 -16.37 -1.48 -11.44
N GLY A 101 -17.38 -0.69 -11.05
CA GLY A 101 -18.24 -0.95 -9.89
C GLY A 101 -17.87 -0.15 -8.62
N ALA A 102 -17.02 0.87 -8.74
CA ALA A 102 -16.83 1.83 -7.65
C ALA A 102 -18.15 2.56 -7.33
N PRO A 103 -18.33 3.05 -6.08
CA PRO A 103 -19.58 3.68 -5.69
C PRO A 103 -20.05 4.79 -6.64
N ALA A 104 -21.30 4.73 -7.07
CA ALA A 104 -21.88 5.64 -8.05
C ALA A 104 -21.91 7.10 -7.59
N GLU A 105 -21.84 7.36 -6.29
CA GLU A 105 -21.78 8.70 -5.72
C GLU A 105 -20.38 9.35 -5.81
N LEU A 106 -19.32 8.61 -6.19
CA LEU A 106 -17.95 9.14 -6.25
C LEU A 106 -17.84 10.39 -7.16
N PRO A 107 -18.37 10.42 -8.41
CA PRO A 107 -18.30 11.60 -9.27
C PRO A 107 -18.97 12.83 -8.65
N GLU A 108 -20.10 12.64 -7.98
CA GLU A 108 -20.82 13.73 -7.30
C GLU A 108 -20.02 14.29 -6.14
N LEU A 109 -19.43 13.42 -5.31
CA LEU A 109 -18.61 13.82 -4.18
C LEU A 109 -17.42 14.68 -4.56
N VAL A 110 -16.83 14.41 -5.71
CA VAL A 110 -15.62 15.11 -6.18
C VAL A 110 -15.90 16.16 -7.26
N ARG A 111 -17.18 16.47 -7.53
CA ARG A 111 -17.61 17.44 -8.58
C ARG A 111 -16.96 18.82 -8.40
N GLY A 112 -16.79 19.26 -7.14
CA GLY A 112 -16.13 20.53 -6.82
C GLY A 112 -14.61 20.53 -6.98
N GLY A 113 -14.04 19.42 -7.47
CA GLY A 113 -12.61 19.22 -7.59
C GLY A 113 -11.98 18.57 -6.35
N VAL A 114 -10.79 18.06 -6.55
CA VAL A 114 -9.98 17.48 -5.48
C VAL A 114 -8.59 18.12 -5.46
N VAL A 115 -7.99 18.18 -4.28
CA VAL A 115 -6.65 18.73 -4.06
C VAL A 115 -5.75 17.67 -3.45
N PRO A 116 -4.43 17.70 -3.73
CA PRO A 116 -3.48 16.82 -3.07
C PRO A 116 -3.41 17.15 -1.57
N ARG A 117 -3.42 16.13 -0.73
CA ARG A 117 -3.38 16.25 0.73
C ARG A 117 -2.09 15.76 1.34
N CYS A 118 -1.66 14.60 0.90
CA CYS A 118 -0.45 13.96 1.39
C CYS A 118 0.09 13.00 0.32
N GLY A 119 1.27 12.44 0.55
CA GLY A 119 1.91 11.58 -0.42
C GLY A 119 2.89 10.59 0.19
N ALA A 120 3.43 9.74 -0.67
CA ALA A 120 4.53 8.84 -0.36
C ALA A 120 5.44 8.72 -1.59
N GLN A 121 6.75 8.81 -1.38
CA GLN A 121 7.76 8.56 -2.41
C GLN A 121 8.74 7.54 -1.86
N PHE A 122 8.85 6.39 -2.52
CA PHE A 122 9.70 5.31 -2.03
C PHE A 122 10.15 4.38 -3.17
N VAL A 123 11.17 3.61 -2.89
CA VAL A 123 11.58 2.48 -3.72
C VAL A 123 11.07 1.22 -3.06
N ARG A 124 10.40 0.38 -3.84
CA ARG A 124 9.95 -0.96 -3.44
C ARG A 124 10.87 -2.01 -4.05
N THR A 125 11.40 -2.89 -3.23
CA THR A 125 11.94 -4.17 -3.69
C THR A 125 10.90 -5.24 -3.46
N ALA A 126 10.29 -5.76 -4.52
CA ALA A 126 9.26 -6.79 -4.47
C ALA A 126 9.85 -8.15 -4.81
N ARG A 127 9.54 -9.16 -3.99
CA ARG A 127 9.96 -10.56 -4.13
C ARG A 127 8.77 -11.47 -3.98
N THR A 128 8.58 -12.38 -4.92
CA THR A 128 7.60 -13.45 -4.76
C THR A 128 8.18 -14.55 -3.90
N LEU A 129 7.43 -15.04 -2.92
CA LEU A 129 7.81 -16.11 -2.01
C LEU A 129 6.89 -17.32 -2.19
N SER A 130 7.50 -18.52 -2.17
CA SER A 130 6.79 -19.78 -1.98
C SER A 130 6.93 -20.20 -0.52
N LEU A 131 5.90 -19.97 0.26
CA LEU A 131 5.86 -20.34 1.68
C LEU A 131 5.52 -21.84 1.84
N PRO A 132 5.90 -22.46 2.99
CA PRO A 132 5.50 -23.83 3.29
C PRO A 132 3.98 -24.02 3.18
N GLY A 133 3.55 -25.17 2.63
CA GLY A 133 2.11 -25.44 2.41
C GLY A 133 1.58 -25.00 1.05
N GLY A 134 2.45 -24.53 0.15
CA GLY A 134 2.06 -24.11 -1.21
C GLY A 134 1.46 -22.70 -1.29
N THR A 135 1.60 -21.92 -0.23
CA THR A 135 1.14 -20.53 -0.19
C THR A 135 2.12 -19.62 -0.94
N VAL A 136 1.60 -18.76 -1.81
CA VAL A 136 2.36 -17.74 -2.54
C VAL A 136 2.07 -16.37 -1.91
N ALA A 137 3.13 -15.65 -1.59
CA ALA A 137 3.06 -14.29 -1.05
C ALA A 137 4.01 -13.34 -1.78
N GLU A 138 3.71 -12.05 -1.77
CA GLU A 138 4.65 -11.00 -2.18
C GLU A 138 5.25 -10.36 -0.93
N LEU A 139 6.58 -10.38 -0.85
CA LEU A 139 7.36 -9.62 0.12
C LEU A 139 7.75 -8.30 -0.53
N ALA A 140 7.26 -7.18 -0.01
CA ALA A 140 7.56 -5.85 -0.48
C ALA A 140 8.36 -5.07 0.58
N ALA A 141 9.60 -4.73 0.25
CA ALA A 141 10.49 -3.95 1.09
C ALA A 141 10.50 -2.50 0.60
N ASP A 142 9.93 -1.59 1.37
CA ASP A 142 9.74 -0.19 1.02
C ASP A 142 10.66 0.72 1.83
N HIS A 143 11.38 1.63 1.16
CA HIS A 143 12.15 2.68 1.81
C HIS A 143 12.00 4.02 1.08
N GLY A 144 11.81 5.09 1.83
CA GLY A 144 11.59 6.42 1.28
C GLY A 144 11.01 7.40 2.28
N ILE A 145 10.05 8.20 1.86
CA ILE A 145 9.42 9.23 2.67
C ILE A 145 7.90 9.26 2.51
N LEU A 146 7.23 9.61 3.59
CA LEU A 146 5.84 10.06 3.60
C LEU A 146 5.82 11.59 3.71
N THR A 147 4.87 12.24 3.05
CA THR A 147 4.74 13.70 3.05
C THR A 147 3.33 14.14 3.37
N GLY A 148 3.18 15.23 4.13
CA GLY A 148 1.90 15.83 4.44
C GLY A 148 2.06 17.15 5.20
N GLY A 149 1.29 18.18 4.85
CA GLY A 149 1.32 19.48 5.52
C GLY A 149 2.68 20.17 5.55
N GLY A 150 3.51 19.97 4.52
CA GLY A 150 4.88 20.47 4.48
C GLY A 150 5.88 19.69 5.34
N ARG A 151 5.45 18.62 6.00
CA ARG A 151 6.27 17.74 6.85
C ARG A 151 6.64 16.46 6.12
N GLN A 152 7.68 15.80 6.60
CA GLN A 152 8.14 14.51 6.09
C GLN A 152 8.38 13.52 7.24
N GLU A 153 8.10 12.25 6.97
CA GLU A 153 8.41 11.13 7.85
C GLU A 153 9.15 10.07 7.04
N ARG A 154 10.19 9.49 7.61
CA ARG A 154 10.90 8.37 6.98
C ARG A 154 9.99 7.14 6.91
N LEU A 155 9.95 6.52 5.74
CA LEU A 155 9.29 5.24 5.50
C LEU A 155 10.36 4.16 5.40
N VAL A 156 10.31 3.17 6.29
CA VAL A 156 11.03 1.89 6.17
C VAL A 156 10.07 0.81 6.64
N GLU A 157 9.58 0.01 5.71
CA GLU A 157 8.47 -0.91 5.96
C GLU A 157 8.65 -2.20 5.16
N LEU A 158 8.23 -3.31 5.73
CA LEU A 158 8.12 -4.59 5.06
C LEU A 158 6.64 -4.97 5.02
N GLU A 159 6.11 -5.22 3.82
CA GLU A 159 4.76 -5.73 3.63
C GLU A 159 4.84 -7.17 3.14
N VAL A 160 3.96 -8.02 3.63
CA VAL A 160 3.80 -9.39 3.14
C VAL A 160 2.35 -9.58 2.75
N GLU A 161 2.09 -9.67 1.46
CA GLU A 161 0.76 -9.79 0.89
C GLU A 161 0.50 -11.22 0.41
N LEU A 162 -0.60 -11.82 0.83
CA LEU A 162 -1.06 -13.11 0.35
C LEU A 162 -1.53 -13.00 -1.10
N LYS A 163 -0.93 -13.77 -2.00
CA LYS A 163 -1.38 -13.89 -3.39
C LYS A 163 -2.22 -15.13 -3.62
N GLU A 164 -1.82 -16.26 -3.03
CA GLU A 164 -2.53 -17.53 -3.14
C GLU A 164 -2.25 -18.38 -1.90
N GLY A 165 -3.25 -19.12 -1.41
CA GLY A 165 -3.09 -20.06 -0.29
C GLY A 165 -3.72 -19.57 1.01
N LYS A 166 -3.00 -19.68 2.14
CA LYS A 166 -3.57 -19.50 3.48
C LYS A 166 -2.97 -18.30 4.21
N GLU A 167 -3.85 -17.48 4.83
CA GLU A 167 -3.47 -16.36 5.70
C GLU A 167 -2.50 -16.81 6.82
N GLN A 168 -2.75 -17.98 7.43
CA GLN A 168 -1.92 -18.53 8.50
C GLN A 168 -0.46 -18.78 8.13
N ASP A 169 -0.16 -19.05 6.85
CA ASP A 169 1.22 -19.25 6.40
C ASP A 169 1.96 -17.91 6.33
N VAL A 170 1.26 -16.84 5.91
CA VAL A 170 1.78 -15.47 5.94
C VAL A 170 1.99 -15.02 7.39
N GLU A 171 1.02 -15.27 8.30
CA GLU A 171 1.14 -14.96 9.73
C GLU A 171 2.36 -15.64 10.35
N ARG A 172 2.57 -16.93 10.09
CA ARG A 172 3.73 -17.69 10.60
C ARG A 172 5.06 -17.13 10.08
N PHE A 173 5.11 -16.82 8.78
CA PHE A 173 6.29 -16.20 8.18
C PHE A 173 6.59 -14.84 8.82
N CYS A 174 5.59 -13.97 8.94
CA CYS A 174 5.76 -12.65 9.56
C CYS A 174 6.18 -12.76 11.03
N SER A 175 5.59 -13.69 11.80
CA SER A 175 5.97 -13.92 13.20
C SER A 175 7.44 -14.32 13.34
N ALA A 176 7.93 -15.22 12.48
CA ALA A 176 9.33 -15.62 12.48
C ALA A 176 10.29 -14.48 12.12
N ILE A 177 9.90 -13.61 11.18
CA ILE A 177 10.68 -12.41 10.83
C ILE A 177 10.66 -11.40 11.97
N CYS A 178 9.51 -11.16 12.60
CA CYS A 178 9.39 -10.26 13.76
C CYS A 178 10.29 -10.72 14.91
N GLU A 179 10.26 -11.99 15.27
CA GLU A 179 11.10 -12.55 16.33
C GLU A 179 12.60 -12.41 16.01
N LYS A 180 13.00 -12.74 14.79
CA LYS A 180 14.41 -12.72 14.38
C LYS A 180 15.02 -11.33 14.31
N TYR A 181 14.24 -10.31 13.93
CA TYR A 181 14.71 -8.96 13.65
C TYR A 181 14.17 -7.90 14.63
N ASP A 182 13.44 -8.32 15.67
CA ASP A 182 12.79 -7.45 16.67
C ASP A 182 11.88 -6.40 15.99
N LEU A 183 11.00 -6.88 15.11
CA LEU A 183 10.07 -6.01 14.40
C LEU A 183 8.71 -6.00 15.07
N VAL A 184 7.95 -4.95 14.80
CA VAL A 184 6.56 -4.80 15.25
C VAL A 184 5.63 -4.58 14.05
N GLU A 185 4.39 -5.03 14.17
CA GLU A 185 3.38 -4.74 13.16
C GLU A 185 3.13 -3.23 13.06
N GLU A 186 2.94 -2.75 11.82
CA GLU A 186 2.50 -1.39 11.53
C GLU A 186 1.00 -1.40 11.21
N PRO A 187 0.13 -1.02 12.16
CA PRO A 187 -1.32 -1.07 11.94
C PRO A 187 -1.83 0.01 10.99
N LEU A 188 -1.03 1.05 10.75
CA LEU A 188 -1.44 2.17 9.93
C LEU A 188 -0.97 2.00 8.48
N SER A 189 -1.85 2.36 7.55
CA SER A 189 -1.45 2.46 6.15
C SER A 189 -0.55 3.67 5.91
N LYS A 190 0.23 3.65 4.83
CA LYS A 190 1.01 4.81 4.36
C LYS A 190 0.14 6.07 4.25
N PHE A 191 -1.10 5.92 3.77
CA PHE A 191 -2.08 7.02 3.73
C PHE A 191 -2.40 7.57 5.12
N ALA A 192 -2.71 6.70 6.09
CA ALA A 192 -3.08 7.13 7.44
C ALA A 192 -1.91 7.86 8.13
N ARG A 193 -0.68 7.38 7.95
CA ARG A 193 0.53 8.03 8.46
C ARG A 193 0.78 9.39 7.80
N ALA A 194 0.74 9.44 6.45
CA ALA A 194 0.93 10.67 5.69
C ALA A 194 -0.17 11.72 5.98
N SER A 195 -1.43 11.27 6.19
CA SER A 195 -2.54 12.17 6.58
C SER A 195 -2.34 12.80 7.95
N ARG A 196 -1.80 12.06 8.93
CA ARG A 196 -1.45 12.60 10.25
C ARG A 196 -0.40 13.72 10.16
N LEU A 197 0.57 13.59 9.26
CA LEU A 197 1.54 14.67 9.01
C LEU A 197 0.85 15.94 8.47
N ALA A 198 -0.21 15.79 7.69
CA ALA A 198 -0.95 16.91 7.14
C ALA A 198 -1.88 17.61 8.16
N GLU A 199 -2.22 16.94 9.25
CA GLU A 199 -3.16 17.43 10.27
C GLU A 199 -2.48 18.08 11.48
N GLY A 200 -1.28 17.70 11.80
CA GLY A 200 -0.64 18.05 13.04
C GLY A 200 0.55 18.84 13.04
#